data_02a634c36710ec643f6ba44995ac2830
#
_entry.id   02a634c36710ec643f6ba44995ac2830
#
_cell.length_a   1.000
_cell.length_b   1.000
_cell.length_c   1.000
_cell.angle_alpha   90.00
_cell.angle_beta   90.00
_cell.angle_gamma   90.00
#
_symmetry.space_group_name_H-M   'P 1'
#
loop_
_entity.id
_entity.type
_entity.pdbx_description
1 polymer ?
#
loop_
_entity_poly.entity_id
_entity_poly.type
_entity_poly.pdbx_seq_one_letter_code
_entity_poly.pdbx_strand_id
1 'polypeptide(L)'
;MFNSPLTQSKPSEQADVFKKLHYSEDLLVLPNIWDAAGATLLEEAGYRAVATASAAIARANGYQDGENIPFEMVLSILSQIVKSVSVPVTADIESGYASDAATLKMNIRKLIETGIAGINIEDSDPTTRKLLSIDAQAERIRLIRRVAEREGIRLFINARTDVYLLRPDLEPEVRLEQTIERGRAYVDAGADSVYPILVKDEASIASLVQELSVPVNILATTGVPDIQVLRKLGVARVSFGPNFQKAVLLAMKKLLSEVKSEGSHRSVTGI
;
A
#
# COMPACT_ATOMS: atom_id res chain seq x y z
N MET A 1 0.91 3.44 31.51
CA MET A 1 1.30 2.05 31.80
C MET A 1 1.92 1.52 30.52
N PHE A 2 3.23 1.29 30.50
CA PHE A 2 3.89 0.67 29.35
C PHE A 2 3.59 -0.82 29.44
N ASN A 3 2.78 -1.31 28.48
CA ASN A 3 2.45 -2.73 28.38
C ASN A 3 3.71 -3.57 28.13
N SER A 4 3.72 -4.79 28.70
CA SER A 4 4.72 -5.83 28.46
C SER A 4 5.02 -6.00 26.97
N PRO A 5 6.24 -6.42 26.58
CA PRO A 5 6.54 -6.66 25.16
C PRO A 5 5.54 -7.67 24.61
N LEU A 6 4.77 -7.23 23.62
CA LEU A 6 3.89 -8.09 22.84
C LEU A 6 4.75 -9.23 22.26
N THR A 7 4.37 -10.47 22.52
CA THR A 7 4.95 -11.63 21.85
C THR A 7 4.63 -11.49 20.35
N GLN A 8 5.55 -10.94 19.58
CA GLN A 8 5.39 -10.77 18.14
C GLN A 8 5.27 -12.17 17.52
N SER A 9 4.16 -12.43 16.84
CA SER A 9 3.99 -13.60 15.99
C SER A 9 5.04 -13.58 14.87
N LYS A 10 5.45 -14.76 14.40
CA LYS A 10 6.48 -14.87 13.36
C LYS A 10 6.02 -14.14 12.08
N PRO A 11 6.90 -13.51 11.32
CA PRO A 11 6.55 -12.81 10.06
C PRO A 11 5.77 -13.70 9.07
N SER A 12 6.06 -15.01 9.01
CA SER A 12 5.32 -15.97 8.19
C SER A 12 3.85 -16.14 8.62
N GLU A 13 3.58 -16.13 9.93
CA GLU A 13 2.22 -16.21 10.46
C GLU A 13 1.42 -14.95 10.14
N GLN A 14 2.06 -13.78 10.24
CA GLN A 14 1.45 -12.50 9.87
C GLN A 14 1.11 -12.43 8.38
N ALA A 15 2.00 -12.93 7.51
CA ALA A 15 1.75 -13.01 6.09
C ALA A 15 0.56 -13.92 5.74
N ASP A 16 0.44 -15.08 6.42
CA ASP A 16 -0.68 -15.99 6.24
C ASP A 16 -2.00 -15.38 6.75
N VAL A 17 -1.98 -14.68 7.90
CA VAL A 17 -3.14 -13.92 8.39
C VAL A 17 -3.54 -12.84 7.38
N PHE A 18 -2.57 -12.06 6.90
CA PHE A 18 -2.82 -10.98 5.93
C PHE A 18 -3.43 -11.52 4.63
N LYS A 19 -2.92 -12.64 4.13
CA LYS A 19 -3.49 -13.30 2.95
C LYS A 19 -4.95 -13.71 3.18
N LYS A 20 -5.27 -14.34 4.31
CA LYS A 20 -6.64 -14.76 4.65
C LYS A 20 -7.62 -13.59 4.70
N LEU A 21 -7.18 -12.39 5.12
CA LEU A 21 -8.01 -11.19 5.15
C LEU A 21 -8.51 -10.78 3.76
N HIS A 22 -7.75 -11.03 2.70
CA HIS A 22 -8.12 -10.70 1.32
C HIS A 22 -9.12 -11.69 0.70
N TYR A 23 -9.32 -12.86 1.33
CA TYR A 23 -10.25 -13.89 0.89
C TYR A 23 -11.43 -14.06 1.88
N SER A 24 -11.62 -13.11 2.80
CA SER A 24 -12.79 -13.09 3.68
C SER A 24 -14.02 -12.57 2.92
N GLU A 25 -15.21 -12.87 3.44
CA GLU A 25 -16.47 -12.31 2.92
C GLU A 25 -16.55 -10.79 3.07
N ASP A 26 -15.79 -10.24 4.04
CA ASP A 26 -15.74 -8.81 4.29
C ASP A 26 -14.66 -8.12 3.47
N LEU A 27 -15.04 -7.01 2.85
CA LEU A 27 -14.11 -6.10 2.18
C LEU A 27 -13.04 -5.61 3.17
N LEU A 28 -11.77 -5.85 2.85
CA LEU A 28 -10.65 -5.40 3.67
C LEU A 28 -10.41 -3.90 3.46
N VAL A 29 -10.80 -3.10 4.43
CA VAL A 29 -10.56 -1.65 4.44
C VAL A 29 -9.23 -1.37 5.15
N LEU A 30 -8.26 -0.80 4.43
CA LEU A 30 -6.91 -0.51 4.93
C LEU A 30 -6.59 0.99 4.83
N PRO A 31 -6.86 1.79 5.87
CA PRO A 31 -6.31 3.13 5.97
C PRO A 31 -4.78 3.07 5.94
N ASN A 32 -4.16 4.01 5.22
CA ASN A 32 -2.71 4.06 5.12
C ASN A 32 -2.14 5.08 6.11
N ILE A 33 -1.09 4.67 6.80
CA ILE A 33 -0.36 5.46 7.80
C ILE A 33 1.09 5.68 7.37
N TRP A 34 1.84 6.43 8.17
CA TRP A 34 3.22 6.83 7.89
C TRP A 34 4.15 6.76 9.11
N ASP A 35 3.62 6.41 10.29
CA ASP A 35 4.35 6.30 11.54
C ASP A 35 3.74 5.28 12.51
N ALA A 36 4.44 5.01 13.61
CA ALA A 36 4.02 4.07 14.63
C ALA A 36 2.77 4.54 15.39
N ALA A 37 2.60 5.85 15.61
CA ALA A 37 1.44 6.39 16.32
C ALA A 37 0.16 6.15 15.51
N GLY A 38 0.20 6.39 14.19
CA GLY A 38 -0.89 6.07 13.28
C GLY A 38 -1.23 4.58 13.25
N ALA A 39 -0.21 3.71 13.29
CA ALA A 39 -0.40 2.26 13.32
C ALA A 39 -1.13 1.81 14.60
N THR A 40 -0.68 2.28 15.77
CA THR A 40 -1.34 1.99 17.05
C THR A 40 -2.79 2.47 17.07
N LEU A 41 -3.05 3.66 16.55
CA LEU A 41 -4.40 4.20 16.45
C LEU A 41 -5.32 3.34 15.56
N LEU A 42 -4.81 2.78 14.46
CA LEU A 42 -5.59 1.87 13.62
C LEU A 42 -5.91 0.57 14.35
N GLU A 43 -4.96 -0.02 15.05
CA GLU A 43 -5.18 -1.25 15.82
C GLU A 43 -6.19 -1.01 16.95
N GLU A 44 -6.08 0.08 17.70
CA GLU A 44 -7.06 0.50 18.72
C GLU A 44 -8.47 0.73 18.15
N ALA A 45 -8.56 1.22 16.91
CA ALA A 45 -9.82 1.37 16.19
C ALA A 45 -10.37 0.06 15.61
N GLY A 46 -9.70 -1.08 15.83
CA GLY A 46 -10.15 -2.41 15.44
C GLY A 46 -9.80 -2.81 13.98
N TYR A 47 -8.91 -2.10 13.32
CA TYR A 47 -8.44 -2.51 11.99
C TYR A 47 -7.58 -3.77 12.10
N ARG A 48 -7.85 -4.74 11.22
CA ARG A 48 -7.24 -6.09 11.27
C ARG A 48 -5.88 -6.18 10.59
N ALA A 49 -5.43 -5.11 9.93
CA ALA A 49 -4.11 -4.96 9.32
C ALA A 49 -3.80 -3.48 9.15
N VAL A 50 -2.52 -3.17 8.99
CA VAL A 50 -2.00 -1.82 8.75
C VAL A 50 -1.33 -1.75 7.38
N ALA A 51 -1.59 -0.70 6.62
CA ALA A 51 -0.88 -0.40 5.38
C ALA A 51 -0.12 0.92 5.50
N THR A 52 1.07 1.01 4.90
CA THR A 52 1.78 2.28 4.79
C THR A 52 1.50 2.97 3.46
N ALA A 53 1.83 4.25 3.35
CA ALA A 53 1.86 5.00 2.10
C ALA A 53 3.23 5.66 1.93
N SER A 54 3.94 5.33 0.85
CA SER A 54 5.27 5.88 0.51
C SER A 54 5.26 7.40 0.47
N ALA A 55 4.31 8.00 -0.23
CA ALA A 55 4.14 9.45 -0.34
C ALA A 55 3.91 10.13 1.02
N ALA A 56 3.24 9.47 1.97
CA ALA A 56 3.01 10.00 3.31
C ALA A 56 4.27 9.89 4.17
N ILE A 57 4.99 8.77 4.10
CA ILE A 57 6.28 8.56 4.76
C ILE A 57 7.30 9.58 4.26
N ALA A 58 7.46 9.72 2.94
CA ALA A 58 8.39 10.67 2.34
C ALA A 58 8.09 12.10 2.81
N ARG A 59 6.84 12.55 2.70
CA ARG A 59 6.43 13.90 3.13
C ARG A 59 6.65 14.14 4.61
N ALA A 60 6.34 13.19 5.49
CA ALA A 60 6.53 13.33 6.93
C ALA A 60 8.01 13.51 7.32
N ASN A 61 8.93 13.04 6.48
CA ASN A 61 10.38 13.12 6.67
C ASN A 61 11.06 14.18 5.79
N GLY A 62 10.29 15.07 5.12
CA GLY A 62 10.83 16.19 4.34
C GLY A 62 11.29 15.82 2.92
N TYR A 63 10.91 14.65 2.42
CA TYR A 63 11.24 14.19 1.07
C TYR A 63 10.03 14.28 0.12
N GLN A 64 10.32 14.32 -1.18
CA GLN A 64 9.33 14.12 -2.22
C GLN A 64 9.09 12.61 -2.43
N ASP A 65 7.90 12.26 -2.92
CA ASP A 65 7.55 10.91 -3.36
C ASP A 65 8.36 10.47 -4.58
N GLY A 66 8.51 9.18 -4.81
CA GLY A 66 9.27 8.63 -5.95
C GLY A 66 10.70 8.22 -5.57
N GLU A 67 10.85 7.43 -4.51
CA GLU A 67 12.11 6.86 -4.01
C GLU A 67 13.18 7.91 -3.62
N ASN A 68 12.75 9.15 -3.28
CA ASN A 68 13.66 10.21 -2.87
C ASN A 68 14.09 10.12 -1.39
N ILE A 69 13.34 9.43 -0.55
CA ILE A 69 13.73 9.13 0.83
C ILE A 69 14.76 7.98 0.84
N PRO A 70 15.85 8.07 1.63
CA PRO A 70 16.82 6.97 1.72
C PRO A 70 16.17 5.66 2.16
N PHE A 71 16.45 4.56 1.48
CA PHE A 71 15.84 3.26 1.74
C PHE A 71 16.05 2.78 3.19
N GLU A 72 17.23 2.99 3.76
CA GLU A 72 17.53 2.65 5.17
C GLU A 72 16.62 3.40 6.17
N MET A 73 16.20 4.62 5.83
CA MET A 73 15.24 5.37 6.65
C MET A 73 13.85 4.74 6.55
N VAL A 74 13.42 4.31 5.34
CA VAL A 74 12.17 3.58 5.14
C VAL A 74 12.16 2.30 5.98
N LEU A 75 13.23 1.51 5.95
CA LEU A 75 13.37 0.28 6.74
C LEU A 75 13.24 0.55 8.25
N SER A 76 13.87 1.63 8.73
CA SER A 76 13.78 2.03 10.14
C SER A 76 12.35 2.36 10.55
N ILE A 77 11.64 3.14 9.72
CA ILE A 77 10.23 3.53 9.95
C ILE A 77 9.33 2.28 9.93
N LEU A 78 9.49 1.40 8.94
CA LEU A 78 8.72 0.15 8.85
C LEU A 78 8.94 -0.74 10.08
N SER A 79 10.19 -0.87 10.54
CA SER A 79 10.51 -1.63 11.75
C SER A 79 9.84 -1.04 13.00
N GLN A 80 9.75 0.29 13.12
CA GLN A 80 9.04 0.95 14.22
C GLN A 80 7.53 0.69 14.15
N ILE A 81 6.93 0.81 12.96
CA ILE A 81 5.52 0.52 12.72
C ILE A 81 5.20 -0.94 13.09
N VAL A 82 5.97 -1.90 12.56
CA VAL A 82 5.76 -3.33 12.85
C VAL A 82 5.85 -3.63 14.35
N LYS A 83 6.80 -3.02 15.05
CA LYS A 83 6.97 -3.22 16.51
C LYS A 83 5.86 -2.59 17.35
N SER A 84 5.10 -1.64 16.81
CA SER A 84 4.07 -0.92 17.56
C SER A 84 2.70 -1.61 17.55
N VAL A 85 2.51 -2.65 16.70
CA VAL A 85 1.22 -3.35 16.54
C VAL A 85 1.38 -4.85 16.54
N SER A 86 0.29 -5.57 16.80
CA SER A 86 0.21 -7.04 16.73
C SER A 86 -0.41 -7.55 15.43
N VAL A 87 -1.08 -6.68 14.68
CA VAL A 87 -1.71 -7.01 13.40
C VAL A 87 -0.72 -6.95 12.24
N PRO A 88 -0.99 -7.64 11.11
CA PRO A 88 -0.12 -7.61 9.93
C PRO A 88 0.12 -6.20 9.39
N VAL A 89 1.34 -5.92 8.98
CA VAL A 89 1.72 -4.66 8.32
C VAL A 89 2.11 -4.92 6.88
N THR A 90 1.54 -4.18 5.92
CA THR A 90 1.95 -4.17 4.51
C THR A 90 2.61 -2.85 4.15
N ALA A 91 3.74 -2.90 3.46
CA ALA A 91 4.53 -1.74 3.08
C ALA A 91 4.30 -1.34 1.62
N ASP A 92 4.11 -0.05 1.38
CA ASP A 92 4.21 0.54 0.05
C ASP A 92 5.69 0.86 -0.22
N ILE A 93 6.30 0.13 -1.16
CA ILE A 93 7.73 0.19 -1.47
C ILE A 93 8.02 0.80 -2.84
N GLU A 94 7.05 1.49 -3.41
CA GLU A 94 7.16 2.10 -4.73
C GLU A 94 7.62 1.09 -5.79
N SER A 95 8.73 1.34 -6.49
CA SER A 95 9.32 0.37 -7.42
C SER A 95 10.40 -0.53 -6.78
N GLY A 96 10.58 -0.49 -5.44
CA GLY A 96 11.48 -1.38 -4.68
C GLY A 96 12.88 -0.83 -4.43
N TYR A 97 13.12 0.46 -4.66
CA TYR A 97 14.41 1.13 -4.43
C TYR A 97 15.58 0.45 -5.13
N ALA A 98 15.36 -0.03 -6.36
CA ALA A 98 16.33 -0.86 -7.05
C ALA A 98 16.31 -0.66 -8.57
N SER A 99 17.46 -0.32 -9.14
CA SER A 99 17.68 -0.21 -10.58
C SER A 99 18.04 -1.54 -11.25
N ASP A 100 18.40 -2.58 -10.46
CA ASP A 100 18.80 -3.89 -10.95
C ASP A 100 18.32 -5.04 -10.05
N ALA A 101 18.38 -6.26 -10.56
CA ALA A 101 17.88 -7.45 -9.88
C ALA A 101 18.66 -7.80 -8.58
N ALA A 102 19.96 -7.50 -8.52
CA ALA A 102 20.79 -7.80 -7.35
C ALA A 102 20.41 -6.89 -6.18
N THR A 103 20.26 -5.59 -6.46
CA THR A 103 19.79 -4.60 -5.51
C THR A 103 18.36 -4.89 -5.04
N LEU A 104 17.44 -5.23 -5.96
CA LEU A 104 16.07 -5.60 -5.59
C LEU A 104 16.06 -6.82 -4.64
N LYS A 105 16.83 -7.85 -4.95
CA LYS A 105 16.98 -9.04 -4.11
C LYS A 105 17.44 -8.68 -2.70
N MET A 106 18.45 -7.83 -2.59
CA MET A 106 18.98 -7.37 -1.29
C MET A 106 17.93 -6.55 -0.52
N ASN A 107 17.25 -5.63 -1.18
CA ASN A 107 16.23 -4.77 -0.58
C ASN A 107 15.04 -5.58 -0.07
N ILE A 108 14.56 -6.58 -0.82
CA ILE A 108 13.47 -7.46 -0.37
C ILE A 108 13.85 -8.24 0.89
N ARG A 109 15.09 -8.72 1.00
CA ARG A 109 15.57 -9.36 2.25
C ARG A 109 15.50 -8.42 3.44
N LYS A 110 16.05 -7.21 3.29
CA LYS A 110 16.00 -6.19 4.34
C LYS A 110 14.56 -5.82 4.73
N LEU A 111 13.65 -5.75 3.76
CA LEU A 111 12.23 -5.53 4.01
C LEU A 111 11.60 -6.66 4.83
N ILE A 112 11.87 -7.90 4.49
CA ILE A 112 11.41 -9.08 5.24
C ILE A 112 11.93 -9.05 6.68
N GLU A 113 13.19 -8.65 6.90
CA GLU A 113 13.79 -8.51 8.23
C GLU A 113 13.07 -7.45 9.11
N THR A 114 12.36 -6.50 8.53
CA THR A 114 11.53 -5.56 9.31
C THR A 114 10.29 -6.22 9.92
N GLY A 115 9.89 -7.41 9.44
CA GLY A 115 8.72 -8.15 9.90
C GLY A 115 7.42 -7.83 9.18
N ILE A 116 7.47 -7.17 8.02
CA ILE A 116 6.26 -6.90 7.21
C ILE A 116 5.63 -8.19 6.67
N ALA A 117 4.31 -8.19 6.54
CA ALA A 117 3.50 -9.29 6.02
C ALA A 117 3.29 -9.21 4.50
N GLY A 118 3.42 -8.04 3.90
CA GLY A 118 3.18 -7.81 2.48
C GLY A 118 3.80 -6.53 1.97
N ILE A 119 3.73 -6.36 0.66
CA ILE A 119 4.22 -5.16 -0.05
C ILE A 119 3.25 -4.73 -1.15
N ASN A 120 3.22 -3.43 -1.47
CA ASN A 120 2.83 -2.95 -2.80
C ASN A 120 4.11 -2.75 -3.61
N ILE A 121 4.09 -3.19 -4.87
CA ILE A 121 5.17 -2.94 -5.85
C ILE A 121 4.56 -2.43 -7.15
N GLU A 122 5.00 -1.27 -7.63
CA GLU A 122 4.47 -0.64 -8.84
C GLU A 122 5.27 -0.95 -10.09
N ASP A 123 4.61 -0.84 -11.26
CA ASP A 123 5.19 -1.12 -12.57
C ASP A 123 5.68 0.14 -13.30
N SER A 124 5.92 1.22 -12.56
CA SER A 124 6.52 2.45 -13.08
C SER A 124 8.00 2.55 -12.75
N ASP A 125 8.76 3.14 -13.66
CA ASP A 125 10.15 3.52 -13.44
C ASP A 125 10.19 4.89 -12.73
N PRO A 126 10.80 5.02 -11.55
CA PRO A 126 10.77 6.24 -10.75
C PRO A 126 11.53 7.40 -11.41
N THR A 127 12.51 7.10 -12.27
CA THR A 127 13.36 8.11 -12.94
C THR A 127 12.69 8.65 -14.20
N THR A 128 12.22 7.73 -15.05
CA THR A 128 11.64 8.11 -16.35
C THR A 128 10.16 8.41 -16.30
N ARG A 129 9.47 8.00 -15.21
CA ARG A 129 8.02 8.10 -15.03
C ARG A 129 7.25 7.40 -16.16
N LYS A 130 7.79 6.28 -16.64
CA LYS A 130 7.17 5.44 -17.67
C LYS A 130 6.86 4.06 -17.11
N LEU A 131 5.86 3.42 -17.71
CA LEU A 131 5.56 2.01 -17.42
C LEU A 131 6.74 1.13 -17.85
N LEU A 132 7.14 0.20 -16.99
CA LEU A 132 8.01 -0.92 -17.35
C LEU A 132 7.27 -1.81 -18.36
N SER A 133 7.99 -2.59 -19.15
CA SER A 133 7.36 -3.65 -19.94
C SER A 133 6.71 -4.67 -19.00
N ILE A 134 5.70 -5.37 -19.49
CA ILE A 134 5.02 -6.44 -18.75
C ILE A 134 6.02 -7.47 -18.26
N ASP A 135 6.90 -7.92 -19.17
CA ASP A 135 7.93 -8.93 -18.85
C ASP A 135 8.90 -8.45 -17.80
N ALA A 136 9.34 -7.18 -17.86
CA ALA A 136 10.28 -6.63 -16.88
C ALA A 136 9.65 -6.62 -15.48
N GLN A 137 8.41 -6.17 -15.33
CA GLN A 137 7.74 -6.18 -14.03
C GLN A 137 7.40 -7.59 -13.57
N ALA A 138 6.97 -8.49 -14.45
CA ALA A 138 6.73 -9.89 -14.13
C ALA A 138 8.01 -10.58 -13.60
N GLU A 139 9.17 -10.34 -14.22
CA GLU A 139 10.45 -10.86 -13.71
C GLU A 139 10.81 -10.30 -12.32
N ARG A 140 10.51 -9.03 -12.05
CA ARG A 140 10.70 -8.43 -10.72
C ARG A 140 9.81 -9.12 -9.68
N ILE A 141 8.54 -9.37 -10.00
CA ILE A 141 7.61 -10.07 -9.12
C ILE A 141 8.07 -11.52 -8.87
N ARG A 142 8.50 -12.25 -9.92
CA ARG A 142 9.08 -13.59 -9.76
C ARG A 142 10.32 -13.59 -8.87
N LEU A 143 11.18 -12.58 -9.02
CA LEU A 143 12.37 -12.43 -8.16
C LEU A 143 11.96 -12.22 -6.69
N ILE A 144 11.02 -11.32 -6.42
CA ILE A 144 10.51 -11.05 -5.07
C ILE A 144 9.93 -12.34 -4.47
N ARG A 145 9.10 -13.07 -5.20
CA ARG A 145 8.51 -14.33 -4.75
C ARG A 145 9.59 -15.35 -4.38
N ARG A 146 10.58 -15.57 -5.27
CA ARG A 146 11.70 -16.49 -4.99
C ARG A 146 12.54 -16.07 -3.78
N VAL A 147 12.72 -14.77 -3.55
CA VAL A 147 13.44 -14.28 -2.36
C VAL A 147 12.63 -14.60 -1.11
N ALA A 148 11.35 -14.25 -1.09
CA ALA A 148 10.47 -14.49 0.05
C ALA A 148 10.40 -15.98 0.41
N GLU A 149 10.27 -16.87 -0.57
CA GLU A 149 10.27 -18.32 -0.37
C GLU A 149 11.57 -18.82 0.26
N ARG A 150 12.72 -18.31 -0.17
CA ARG A 150 14.02 -18.66 0.41
C ARG A 150 14.20 -18.19 1.84
N GLU A 151 13.58 -17.07 2.21
CA GLU A 151 13.54 -16.55 3.59
C GLU A 151 12.42 -17.23 4.42
N GLY A 152 11.68 -18.20 3.85
CA GLY A 152 10.64 -18.96 4.55
C GLY A 152 9.36 -18.18 4.85
N ILE A 153 9.10 -17.10 4.11
CA ILE A 153 7.90 -16.27 4.28
C ILE A 153 7.04 -16.26 3.01
N ARG A 154 5.72 -16.33 3.17
CA ARG A 154 4.75 -16.10 2.09
C ARG A 154 4.39 -14.63 2.00
N LEU A 155 5.40 -13.77 1.73
CA LEU A 155 5.19 -12.33 1.59
C LEU A 155 4.05 -12.05 0.62
N PHE A 156 3.03 -11.31 1.07
CA PHE A 156 1.89 -10.94 0.24
C PHE A 156 2.30 -9.84 -0.76
N ILE A 157 2.19 -10.13 -2.06
CA ILE A 157 2.59 -9.20 -3.14
C ILE A 157 1.34 -8.59 -3.75
N ASN A 158 1.10 -7.30 -3.50
CA ASN A 158 0.06 -6.50 -4.13
C ASN A 158 0.69 -5.77 -5.33
N ALA A 159 0.52 -6.32 -6.54
CA ALA A 159 1.10 -5.77 -7.75
C ALA A 159 0.30 -4.54 -8.21
N ARG A 160 0.91 -3.35 -8.08
CA ARG A 160 0.31 -2.11 -8.56
C ARG A 160 0.61 -1.93 -10.04
N THR A 161 -0.44 -1.57 -10.81
CA THR A 161 -0.28 -1.14 -12.19
C THR A 161 -0.69 0.31 -12.37
N ASP A 162 0.19 1.08 -12.99
CA ASP A 162 0.08 2.53 -13.15
C ASP A 162 -0.50 2.95 -14.52
N VAL A 163 -1.16 2.05 -15.24
CA VAL A 163 -1.76 2.36 -16.57
C VAL A 163 -2.71 3.56 -16.49
N TYR A 164 -3.64 3.58 -15.52
CA TYR A 164 -4.57 4.70 -15.35
C TYR A 164 -3.89 6.00 -14.92
N LEU A 165 -2.73 5.93 -14.29
CA LEU A 165 -1.93 7.09 -13.88
C LEU A 165 -1.09 7.65 -15.04
N LEU A 166 -0.42 6.77 -15.80
CA LEU A 166 0.62 7.15 -16.75
C LEU A 166 0.15 7.15 -18.21
N ARG A 167 -1.02 6.55 -18.50
CA ARG A 167 -1.59 6.48 -19.86
C ARG A 167 -3.00 7.08 -19.92
N PRO A 168 -3.19 8.34 -19.44
CA PRO A 168 -4.47 9.02 -19.57
C PRO A 168 -4.84 9.35 -21.02
N ASP A 169 -3.86 9.25 -21.94
CA ASP A 169 -3.97 9.44 -23.38
C ASP A 169 -4.70 8.28 -24.11
N LEU A 170 -4.80 7.10 -23.49
CA LEU A 170 -5.49 5.95 -24.06
C LEU A 170 -7.00 6.05 -23.90
N GLU A 171 -7.73 5.52 -24.91
CA GLU A 171 -9.16 5.29 -24.79
C GLU A 171 -9.48 4.40 -23.59
N PRO A 172 -10.64 4.59 -22.92
CA PRO A 172 -10.98 3.86 -21.68
C PRO A 172 -10.90 2.33 -21.83
N GLU A 173 -11.39 1.79 -22.95
CA GLU A 173 -11.40 0.36 -23.23
C GLU A 173 -9.98 -0.19 -23.39
N VAL A 174 -9.10 0.52 -24.11
CA VAL A 174 -7.70 0.13 -24.31
C VAL A 174 -6.94 0.19 -23.00
N ARG A 175 -7.23 1.18 -22.16
CA ARG A 175 -6.64 1.33 -20.83
C ARG A 175 -7.03 0.18 -19.91
N LEU A 176 -8.30 -0.21 -19.91
CA LEU A 176 -8.80 -1.35 -19.17
C LEU A 176 -8.14 -2.65 -19.64
N GLU A 177 -8.11 -2.89 -20.96
CA GLU A 177 -7.50 -4.08 -21.57
C GLU A 177 -6.01 -4.21 -21.17
N GLN A 178 -5.21 -3.14 -21.30
CA GLN A 178 -3.81 -3.13 -20.87
C GLN A 178 -3.64 -3.38 -19.38
N THR A 179 -4.57 -2.90 -18.56
CA THR A 179 -4.54 -3.13 -17.11
C THR A 179 -4.82 -4.59 -16.78
N ILE A 180 -5.78 -5.23 -17.46
CA ILE A 180 -6.09 -6.65 -17.31
C ILE A 180 -4.92 -7.52 -17.77
N GLU A 181 -4.34 -7.22 -18.94
CA GLU A 181 -3.18 -7.94 -19.47
C GLU A 181 -1.99 -7.92 -18.49
N ARG A 182 -1.66 -6.74 -17.95
CA ARG A 182 -0.63 -6.60 -16.92
C ARG A 182 -0.98 -7.37 -15.66
N GLY A 183 -2.22 -7.20 -15.17
CA GLY A 183 -2.69 -7.90 -13.99
C GLY A 183 -2.54 -9.40 -14.09
N ARG A 184 -2.95 -10.00 -15.21
CA ARG A 184 -2.80 -11.45 -15.47
C ARG A 184 -1.33 -11.88 -15.47
N ALA A 185 -0.47 -11.15 -16.18
CA ALA A 185 0.97 -11.45 -16.21
C ALA A 185 1.63 -11.35 -14.83
N TYR A 186 1.18 -10.42 -13.99
CA TYR A 186 1.69 -10.27 -12.62
C TYR A 186 1.21 -11.39 -11.69
N VAL A 187 -0.03 -11.84 -11.87
CA VAL A 187 -0.58 -13.02 -11.18
C VAL A 187 0.21 -14.27 -11.55
N ASP A 188 0.45 -14.49 -12.83
CA ASP A 188 1.27 -15.61 -13.33
C ASP A 188 2.73 -15.54 -12.84
N ALA A 189 3.22 -14.35 -12.54
CA ALA A 189 4.52 -14.12 -11.94
C ALA A 189 4.56 -14.33 -10.41
N GLY A 190 3.39 -14.52 -9.77
CA GLY A 190 3.28 -14.82 -8.34
C GLY A 190 2.77 -13.66 -7.47
N ALA A 191 2.11 -12.64 -8.06
CA ALA A 191 1.37 -11.65 -7.28
C ALA A 191 0.15 -12.29 -6.59
N ASP A 192 -0.15 -11.85 -5.37
CA ASP A 192 -1.31 -12.31 -4.58
C ASP A 192 -2.54 -11.44 -4.80
N SER A 193 -2.36 -10.21 -5.27
CA SER A 193 -3.43 -9.27 -5.61
C SER A 193 -2.95 -8.27 -6.67
N VAL A 194 -3.90 -7.60 -7.32
CA VAL A 194 -3.63 -6.54 -8.30
C VAL A 194 -4.22 -5.22 -7.81
N TYR A 195 -3.45 -4.15 -8.00
CA TYR A 195 -3.79 -2.79 -7.59
C TYR A 195 -3.77 -1.84 -8.79
N PRO A 196 -4.89 -1.73 -9.56
CA PRO A 196 -5.03 -0.77 -10.65
C PRO A 196 -5.24 0.63 -10.08
N ILE A 197 -4.15 1.37 -9.89
CA ILE A 197 -4.25 2.69 -9.24
C ILE A 197 -5.05 3.67 -10.11
N LEU A 198 -5.89 4.49 -9.48
CA LEU A 198 -6.73 5.53 -10.10
C LEU A 198 -7.82 5.02 -11.05
N VAL A 199 -8.12 3.73 -11.14
CA VAL A 199 -9.37 3.30 -11.73
C VAL A 199 -10.54 3.82 -10.88
N LYS A 200 -11.60 4.33 -11.51
CA LYS A 200 -12.68 5.03 -10.79
C LYS A 200 -14.08 4.57 -11.15
N ASP A 201 -14.31 4.21 -12.40
CA ASP A 201 -15.64 3.88 -12.86
C ASP A 201 -16.04 2.43 -12.50
N GLU A 202 -17.32 2.24 -12.16
CA GLU A 202 -17.84 0.96 -11.68
C GLU A 202 -17.70 -0.16 -12.72
N ALA A 203 -17.86 0.15 -14.01
CA ALA A 203 -17.78 -0.85 -15.07
C ALA A 203 -16.37 -1.42 -15.21
N SER A 204 -15.35 -0.56 -15.23
CA SER A 204 -13.95 -0.98 -15.23
C SER A 204 -13.57 -1.77 -13.98
N ILE A 205 -14.04 -1.32 -12.79
CA ILE A 205 -13.79 -2.04 -11.52
C ILE A 205 -14.42 -3.43 -11.56
N ALA A 206 -15.69 -3.55 -12.01
CA ALA A 206 -16.38 -4.83 -12.14
C ALA A 206 -15.65 -5.77 -13.10
N SER A 207 -15.22 -5.27 -14.25
CA SER A 207 -14.46 -6.04 -15.25
C SER A 207 -13.12 -6.52 -14.67
N LEU A 208 -12.38 -5.67 -13.96
CA LEU A 208 -11.12 -6.05 -13.31
C LEU A 208 -11.31 -7.16 -12.27
N VAL A 209 -12.37 -7.07 -11.45
CA VAL A 209 -12.70 -8.10 -10.46
C VAL A 209 -13.08 -9.43 -11.14
N GLN A 210 -13.81 -9.37 -12.24
CA GLN A 210 -14.22 -10.56 -12.98
C GLN A 210 -13.07 -11.23 -13.74
N GLU A 211 -12.18 -10.44 -14.36
CA GLU A 211 -11.13 -10.91 -15.26
C GLU A 211 -9.84 -11.33 -14.56
N LEU A 212 -9.64 -10.87 -13.32
CA LEU A 212 -8.48 -11.22 -12.52
C LEU A 212 -8.83 -12.30 -11.51
N SER A 213 -8.07 -13.39 -11.50
CA SER A 213 -8.29 -14.57 -10.63
C SER A 213 -7.82 -14.39 -9.19
N VAL A 214 -7.48 -13.16 -8.81
CA VAL A 214 -6.95 -12.79 -7.48
C VAL A 214 -7.68 -11.56 -6.93
N PRO A 215 -7.56 -11.29 -5.61
CA PRO A 215 -8.09 -10.08 -4.99
C PRO A 215 -7.69 -8.80 -5.74
N VAL A 216 -8.65 -7.89 -5.91
CA VAL A 216 -8.41 -6.56 -6.49
C VAL A 216 -8.43 -5.54 -5.37
N ASN A 217 -7.40 -4.66 -5.34
CA ASN A 217 -7.30 -3.53 -4.43
C ASN A 217 -7.66 -2.23 -5.16
N ILE A 218 -8.54 -1.41 -4.59
CA ILE A 218 -8.93 -0.12 -5.15
C ILE A 218 -8.45 1.02 -4.24
N LEU A 219 -7.94 2.11 -4.85
CA LEU A 219 -7.60 3.34 -4.14
C LEU A 219 -8.85 4.19 -3.92
N ALA A 220 -9.26 4.37 -2.67
CA ALA A 220 -10.32 5.31 -2.31
C ALA A 220 -9.86 6.76 -2.53
N THR A 221 -10.42 7.40 -3.54
CA THR A 221 -10.15 8.80 -3.89
C THR A 221 -11.38 9.42 -4.56
N THR A 222 -11.37 10.72 -4.78
CA THR A 222 -12.48 11.44 -5.43
C THR A 222 -12.87 10.80 -6.77
N GLY A 223 -14.14 10.47 -6.91
CA GLY A 223 -14.71 9.86 -8.11
C GLY A 223 -14.73 8.34 -8.11
N VAL A 224 -14.18 7.69 -7.07
CA VAL A 224 -14.32 6.24 -6.84
C VAL A 224 -15.64 5.99 -6.12
N PRO A 225 -16.38 4.90 -6.43
CA PRO A 225 -17.59 4.51 -5.73
C PRO A 225 -17.38 4.31 -4.22
N ASP A 226 -18.43 4.50 -3.45
CA ASP A 226 -18.42 4.29 -2.00
C ASP A 226 -18.07 2.83 -1.65
N ILE A 227 -17.51 2.62 -0.46
CA ILE A 227 -17.08 1.30 0.07
C ILE A 227 -18.18 0.24 -0.07
N GLN A 228 -19.46 0.60 0.15
CA GLN A 228 -20.58 -0.32 0.02
C GLN A 228 -20.80 -0.78 -1.44
N VAL A 229 -20.56 0.09 -2.40
CA VAL A 229 -20.63 -0.23 -3.84
C VAL A 229 -19.45 -1.12 -4.22
N LEU A 230 -18.23 -0.76 -3.79
CA LEU A 230 -17.02 -1.57 -4.03
C LEU A 230 -17.15 -2.99 -3.48
N ARG A 231 -17.78 -3.14 -2.29
CA ARG A 231 -18.09 -4.47 -1.73
C ARG A 231 -19.02 -5.27 -2.65
N LYS A 232 -20.08 -4.65 -3.16
CA LYS A 232 -21.04 -5.31 -4.08
C LYS A 232 -20.39 -5.71 -5.41
N LEU A 233 -19.40 -4.95 -5.87
CA LEU A 233 -18.61 -5.25 -7.08
C LEU A 233 -17.60 -6.38 -6.85
N GLY A 234 -17.44 -6.88 -5.62
CA GLY A 234 -16.48 -7.95 -5.29
C GLY A 234 -15.04 -7.49 -5.09
N VAL A 235 -14.82 -6.18 -4.87
CA VAL A 235 -13.50 -5.66 -4.50
C VAL A 235 -13.07 -6.26 -3.17
N ALA A 236 -11.86 -6.79 -3.09
CA ALA A 236 -11.35 -7.47 -1.90
C ALA A 236 -10.66 -6.52 -0.91
N ARG A 237 -10.05 -5.43 -1.41
CA ARG A 237 -9.32 -4.46 -0.59
C ARG A 237 -9.57 -3.04 -1.06
N VAL A 238 -9.68 -2.12 -0.09
CA VAL A 238 -9.67 -0.66 -0.32
C VAL A 238 -8.52 -0.04 0.46
N SER A 239 -7.66 0.70 -0.26
CA SER A 239 -6.55 1.48 0.28
C SER A 239 -6.79 2.97 0.09
N PHE A 240 -6.12 3.83 0.84
CA PHE A 240 -6.35 5.28 0.84
C PHE A 240 -5.12 6.09 0.40
N GLY A 241 -3.97 5.45 0.23
CA GLY A 241 -2.72 6.14 -0.08
C GLY A 241 -2.42 7.29 0.91
N PRO A 242 -1.99 8.46 0.46
CA PRO A 242 -1.66 9.58 1.36
C PRO A 242 -2.89 10.36 1.88
N ASN A 243 -4.13 9.92 1.61
CA ASN A 243 -5.32 10.74 1.87
C ASN A 243 -5.59 10.95 3.37
N PHE A 244 -5.32 9.96 4.23
CA PHE A 244 -5.40 10.16 5.68
C PHE A 244 -4.42 11.24 6.16
N GLN A 245 -3.17 11.21 5.71
CA GLN A 245 -2.21 12.27 6.05
C GLN A 245 -2.66 13.64 5.56
N LYS A 246 -3.18 13.73 4.33
CA LYS A 246 -3.72 14.99 3.80
C LYS A 246 -4.87 15.52 4.68
N ALA A 247 -5.78 14.68 5.12
CA ALA A 247 -6.88 15.05 6.00
C ALA A 247 -6.37 15.55 7.37
N VAL A 248 -5.40 14.85 7.98
CA VAL A 248 -4.77 15.27 9.25
C VAL A 248 -4.08 16.62 9.11
N LEU A 249 -3.31 16.84 8.04
CA LEU A 249 -2.64 18.11 7.79
C LEU A 249 -3.64 19.26 7.54
N LEU A 250 -4.78 19.00 6.90
CA LEU A 250 -5.85 19.99 6.74
C LEU A 250 -6.48 20.34 8.08
N ALA A 251 -6.76 19.34 8.93
CA ALA A 251 -7.27 19.59 10.28
C ALA A 251 -6.27 20.41 11.11
N MET A 252 -4.98 20.07 11.07
CA MET A 252 -3.92 20.81 11.74
C MET A 252 -3.84 22.26 11.23
N LYS A 253 -3.92 22.48 9.90
CA LYS A 253 -3.94 23.82 9.33
C LYS A 253 -5.11 24.66 9.84
N LYS A 254 -6.29 24.06 9.99
CA LYS A 254 -7.47 24.72 10.55
C LYS A 254 -7.22 25.15 12.00
N LEU A 255 -6.75 24.22 12.85
CA LEU A 255 -6.41 24.52 14.26
C LEU A 255 -5.37 25.63 14.39
N LEU A 256 -4.30 25.59 13.57
CA LEU A 256 -3.29 26.64 13.55
C LEU A 256 -3.86 28.01 13.17
N SER A 257 -4.81 28.03 12.22
CA SER A 257 -5.50 29.28 11.83
C SER A 257 -6.36 29.84 12.98
N GLU A 258 -7.09 28.97 13.67
CA GLU A 258 -7.95 29.36 14.81
C GLU A 258 -7.10 29.91 15.95
N VAL A 259 -6.04 29.21 16.36
CA VAL A 259 -5.10 29.69 17.40
C VAL A 259 -4.53 31.06 17.04
N LYS A 260 -4.16 31.27 15.77
CA LYS A 260 -3.57 32.55 15.31
C LYS A 260 -4.60 33.66 15.26
N SER A 261 -5.84 33.42 14.81
CA SER A 261 -6.87 34.47 14.64
C SER A 261 -7.58 34.82 15.94
N GLU A 262 -7.80 33.84 16.82
CA GLU A 262 -8.54 34.03 18.06
C GLU A 262 -7.66 34.34 19.26
N GLY A 263 -6.34 34.12 19.15
CA GLY A 263 -5.39 34.21 20.26
C GLY A 263 -5.69 33.22 21.39
N SER A 264 -6.40 32.12 21.07
CA SER A 264 -6.90 31.16 22.05
C SER A 264 -6.32 29.75 21.73
N HIS A 265 -6.00 29.00 22.76
CA HIS A 265 -5.55 27.60 22.68
C HIS A 265 -6.70 26.59 22.83
N ARG A 266 -7.94 27.07 23.08
CA ARG A 266 -9.09 26.19 23.42
C ARG A 266 -9.40 25.14 22.35
N SER A 267 -9.30 25.49 21.06
CA SER A 267 -9.54 24.57 19.96
C SER A 267 -8.54 23.39 19.92
N VAL A 268 -7.37 23.55 20.55
CA VAL A 268 -6.31 22.51 20.62
C VAL A 268 -6.39 21.73 21.92
N THR A 269 -6.72 22.38 23.03
CA THR A 269 -6.70 21.76 24.37
C THR A 269 -8.03 21.10 24.73
N GLY A 270 -9.08 21.30 23.95
CA GLY A 270 -10.40 20.71 24.20
C GLY A 270 -11.15 21.30 25.39
N ILE A 271 -10.75 22.51 25.86
CA ILE A 271 -11.34 23.21 27.03
C ILE A 271 -11.97 24.51 26.60
#